data_54f2f1b12092fb6d9bd67938038f42e8
#
_entry.id   54f2f1b12092fb6d9bd67938038f42e8
#
_cell.length_a   1.000
_cell.length_b   1.000
_cell.length_c   1.000
_cell.angle_alpha   90.00
_cell.angle_beta   90.00
_cell.angle_gamma   90.00
#
_symmetry.space_group_name_H-M   'P 1'
#
loop_
_entity.id
_entity.type
_entity.pdbx_description
1 polymer ?
#
loop_
_entity_poly.entity_id
_entity_poly.type
_entity_poly.pdbx_seq_one_letter_code
_entity_poly.pdbx_strand_id
1 'polypeptide(L)'
;ADSKNEKGEKEEGAYYEWKEKDLKELLETDFTLFKEFYNINDFGFWEKDKYILIRNKSKEQFSKENKISLFVLNDKISRWKKVLKEAINKRSSPNLDDKVLTSWNALMIQGYIDAYSAFGTIEYLDFATKNANFLLENQLRKRGGLNRNYKNDKSTINAYSEDYATVIQAFISLYEVTLDEKWLIKSKELMDYLFI
;
A
#
# COMPACT_ATOMS: atom_id res chain seq x y z
N ALA A 1 0.99 5.35 -10.74
CA ALA A 1 -0.48 5.43 -10.80
C ALA A 1 -0.87 6.61 -11.70
N ASP A 2 -1.79 6.40 -12.61
CA ASP A 2 -2.25 7.41 -13.55
C ASP A 2 -3.25 8.36 -12.89
N SER A 3 -3.05 9.65 -13.08
CA SER A 3 -4.00 10.68 -12.72
C SER A 3 -4.16 11.67 -13.88
N LYS A 4 -5.12 12.59 -13.78
CA LYS A 4 -5.24 13.64 -14.78
C LYS A 4 -4.23 14.75 -14.48
N ASN A 5 -3.45 15.14 -15.50
CA ASN A 5 -2.59 16.31 -15.44
C ASN A 5 -3.39 17.62 -15.54
N GLU A 6 -2.71 18.76 -15.53
CA GLU A 6 -3.32 20.10 -15.62
C GLU A 6 -4.16 20.30 -16.91
N LYS A 7 -3.91 19.51 -17.97
CA LYS A 7 -4.66 19.53 -19.22
C LYS A 7 -5.83 18.55 -19.25
N GLY A 8 -6.04 17.79 -18.16
CA GLY A 8 -7.07 16.76 -18.06
C GLY A 8 -6.73 15.43 -18.74
N GLU A 9 -5.50 15.28 -19.25
CA GLU A 9 -5.00 14.05 -19.88
C GLU A 9 -4.47 13.09 -18.82
N LYS A 10 -4.61 11.77 -19.06
CA LYS A 10 -4.00 10.76 -18.18
C LYS A 10 -2.50 10.77 -18.31
N GLU A 11 -1.81 10.92 -17.21
CA GLU A 11 -0.35 10.93 -17.13
C GLU A 11 0.10 10.16 -15.91
N GLU A 12 1.11 9.28 -16.10
CA GLU A 12 1.70 8.52 -15.01
C GLU A 12 2.45 9.45 -14.07
N GLY A 13 2.23 9.28 -12.76
CA GLY A 13 2.92 10.06 -11.74
C GLY A 13 2.40 11.48 -11.50
N ALA A 14 1.54 12.04 -12.38
CA ALA A 14 1.14 13.45 -12.34
C ALA A 14 0.63 13.96 -10.97
N TYR A 15 0.08 13.06 -10.15
CA TYR A 15 -0.34 13.41 -8.78
C TYR A 15 0.83 13.62 -7.82
N TYR A 16 1.93 12.89 -7.99
CA TYR A 16 3.03 12.80 -7.02
C TYR A 16 4.27 13.61 -7.41
N GLU A 17 4.43 13.95 -8.69
CA GLU A 17 5.57 14.67 -9.20
C GLU A 17 5.44 16.17 -9.04
N TRP A 18 6.58 16.88 -9.05
CA TRP A 18 6.64 18.32 -8.82
C TRP A 18 7.55 19.00 -9.83
N LYS A 19 7.12 20.13 -10.35
CA LYS A 19 8.00 21.02 -11.12
C LYS A 19 8.78 21.92 -10.16
N GLU A 20 10.03 22.20 -10.47
CA GLU A 20 10.87 23.08 -9.65
C GLU A 20 10.26 24.48 -9.51
N LYS A 21 9.66 24.99 -10.58
CA LYS A 21 8.98 26.29 -10.58
C LYS A 21 7.86 26.35 -9.55
N ASP A 22 6.99 25.33 -9.52
CA ASP A 22 5.84 25.29 -8.62
C ASP A 22 6.28 25.18 -7.16
N LEU A 23 7.30 24.37 -6.90
CA LEU A 23 7.91 24.28 -5.57
C LEU A 23 8.52 25.59 -5.09
N LYS A 24 9.16 26.34 -5.99
CA LYS A 24 9.73 27.64 -5.68
C LYS A 24 8.67 28.69 -5.34
N GLU A 25 7.55 28.68 -6.06
CA GLU A 25 6.40 29.57 -5.79
C GLU A 25 5.71 29.19 -4.45
N LEU A 26 5.55 27.91 -4.16
CA LEU A 26 4.89 27.42 -2.94
C LEU A 26 5.72 27.65 -1.66
N LEU A 27 7.03 27.55 -1.75
CA LEU A 27 7.92 27.53 -0.59
C LEU A 27 8.74 28.82 -0.40
N GLU A 28 8.72 29.69 -1.41
CA GLU A 28 9.34 31.02 -1.36
C GLU A 28 10.79 31.00 -0.79
N THR A 29 10.99 31.64 0.33
CA THR A 29 12.32 31.74 1.00
C THR A 29 12.85 30.40 1.50
N ASP A 30 11.97 29.42 1.77
CA ASP A 30 12.38 28.09 2.23
C ASP A 30 12.80 27.15 1.09
N PHE A 31 12.57 27.55 -0.16
CA PHE A 31 12.80 26.68 -1.32
C PHE A 31 14.25 26.18 -1.42
N THR A 32 15.25 27.02 -1.17
CA THR A 32 16.67 26.63 -1.28
C THR A 32 17.01 25.47 -0.33
N LEU A 33 16.60 25.57 0.93
CA LEU A 33 16.83 24.51 1.91
C LEU A 33 16.00 23.26 1.60
N PHE A 34 14.77 23.44 1.14
CA PHE A 34 13.90 22.35 0.71
C PHE A 34 14.49 21.59 -0.48
N LYS A 35 15.00 22.32 -1.48
CA LYS A 35 15.64 21.77 -2.68
C LYS A 35 16.78 20.81 -2.33
N GLU A 36 17.64 21.22 -1.40
CA GLU A 36 18.72 20.37 -0.91
C GLU A 36 18.23 19.18 -0.10
N PHE A 37 17.23 19.38 0.77
CA PHE A 37 16.71 18.32 1.64
C PHE A 37 15.99 17.21 0.87
N TYR A 38 15.24 17.56 -0.18
CA TYR A 38 14.46 16.62 -0.99
C TYR A 38 15.08 16.35 -2.37
N ASN A 39 16.33 16.75 -2.60
CA ASN A 39 17.08 16.47 -3.83
C ASN A 39 16.35 16.89 -5.12
N ILE A 40 15.94 18.16 -5.19
CA ILE A 40 15.45 18.74 -6.45
C ILE A 40 16.66 19.05 -7.35
N ASN A 41 17.25 17.99 -7.88
CA ASN A 41 18.46 17.94 -8.70
C ASN A 41 18.44 16.66 -9.54
N ASP A 42 19.54 16.30 -10.18
CA ASP A 42 19.64 15.10 -11.03
C ASP A 42 19.26 13.80 -10.31
N PHE A 43 19.45 13.73 -8.99
CA PHE A 43 19.09 12.55 -8.21
C PHE A 43 17.57 12.40 -8.05
N GLY A 44 16.84 13.48 -7.86
CA GLY A 44 15.38 13.51 -7.75
C GLY A 44 14.66 13.75 -9.07
N PHE A 45 15.41 13.95 -10.16
CA PHE A 45 14.84 14.19 -11.49
C PHE A 45 14.08 12.94 -11.98
N TRP A 46 12.84 13.15 -12.45
CA TRP A 46 12.03 12.09 -13.02
C TRP A 46 12.00 12.18 -14.55
N GLU A 47 11.28 13.14 -15.09
CA GLU A 47 11.22 13.44 -16.53
C GLU A 47 10.63 14.84 -16.77
N LYS A 48 10.88 15.46 -17.91
CA LYS A 48 10.20 16.68 -18.38
C LYS A 48 10.11 17.80 -17.32
N ASP A 49 11.22 18.15 -16.69
CA ASP A 49 11.34 19.16 -15.61
C ASP A 49 10.55 18.83 -14.32
N LYS A 50 10.29 17.55 -14.09
CA LYS A 50 9.56 17.05 -12.93
C LYS A 50 10.48 16.26 -12.00
N TYR A 51 10.18 16.33 -10.72
CA TYR A 51 10.98 15.78 -9.65
C TYR A 51 10.12 14.96 -8.70
N ILE A 52 10.73 13.91 -8.12
CA ILE A 52 10.21 13.15 -7.01
C ILE A 52 10.94 13.59 -5.75
N LEU A 53 10.19 13.77 -4.66
CA LEU A 53 10.76 14.20 -3.38
C LEU A 53 11.45 13.03 -2.68
N ILE A 54 12.76 12.90 -2.86
CA ILE A 54 13.59 11.83 -2.31
C ILE A 54 14.57 12.38 -1.29
N ARG A 55 14.78 11.67 -0.20
CA ARG A 55 15.84 11.97 0.76
C ARG A 55 16.95 10.93 0.67
N ASN A 56 18.20 11.39 0.59
CA ASN A 56 19.39 10.55 0.61
C ASN A 56 20.21 10.73 1.91
N LYS A 57 19.77 11.63 2.81
CA LYS A 57 20.42 11.91 4.11
C LYS A 57 19.42 11.79 5.25
N SER A 58 19.92 11.42 6.44
CA SER A 58 19.13 11.52 7.66
C SER A 58 18.92 12.99 8.04
N LYS A 59 17.94 13.27 8.90
CA LYS A 59 17.71 14.64 9.40
C LYS A 59 18.91 15.15 10.22
N GLU A 60 19.53 14.28 10.98
CA GLU A 60 20.68 14.57 11.82
C GLU A 60 21.89 14.96 10.96
N GLN A 61 22.16 14.19 9.90
CA GLN A 61 23.23 14.49 8.96
C GLN A 61 22.98 15.81 8.25
N PHE A 62 21.78 16.02 7.71
CA PHE A 62 21.42 17.25 7.00
C PHE A 62 21.48 18.49 7.91
N SER A 63 20.98 18.37 9.15
CA SER A 63 21.04 19.41 10.18
C SER A 63 22.46 19.85 10.46
N LYS A 64 23.39 18.89 10.62
CA LYS A 64 24.80 19.13 10.88
C LYS A 64 25.50 19.84 9.71
N GLU A 65 25.28 19.36 8.48
CA GLU A 65 25.88 19.93 7.27
C GLU A 65 25.42 21.35 7.02
N ASN A 66 24.11 21.62 7.23
CA ASN A 66 23.52 22.94 7.00
C ASN A 66 23.58 23.88 8.22
N LYS A 67 24.21 23.44 9.32
CA LYS A 67 24.36 24.25 10.55
C LYS A 67 23.04 24.76 11.13
N ILE A 68 21.97 23.97 11.01
CA ILE A 68 20.64 24.26 11.57
C ILE A 68 20.31 23.25 12.66
N SER A 69 19.56 23.65 13.69
CA SER A 69 19.16 22.70 14.73
C SER A 69 18.09 21.72 14.21
N LEU A 70 18.08 20.50 14.77
CA LEU A 70 17.02 19.50 14.45
C LEU A 70 15.61 20.02 14.76
N PHE A 71 15.47 20.85 15.78
CA PHE A 71 14.20 21.48 16.12
C PHE A 71 13.70 22.37 14.98
N VAL A 72 14.56 23.28 14.48
CA VAL A 72 14.27 24.17 13.35
C VAL A 72 13.98 23.37 12.07
N LEU A 73 14.78 22.35 11.79
CA LEU A 73 14.56 21.49 10.62
C LEU A 73 13.21 20.77 10.68
N ASN A 74 12.85 20.20 11.84
CA ASN A 74 11.57 19.50 12.00
C ASN A 74 10.38 20.45 11.85
N ASP A 75 10.46 21.68 12.37
CA ASP A 75 9.44 22.71 12.19
C ASP A 75 9.27 23.07 10.70
N LYS A 76 10.40 23.31 9.99
CA LYS A 76 10.37 23.55 8.55
C LYS A 76 9.77 22.39 7.76
N ILE A 77 10.16 21.13 8.04
CA ILE A 77 9.60 19.95 7.40
C ILE A 77 8.08 19.85 7.64
N SER A 78 7.61 20.17 8.83
CA SER A 78 6.19 20.15 9.17
C SER A 78 5.42 21.20 8.35
N ARG A 79 5.96 22.41 8.21
CA ARG A 79 5.37 23.47 7.38
C ARG A 79 5.38 23.09 5.90
N TRP A 80 6.51 22.60 5.37
CA TRP A 80 6.60 22.15 3.98
C TRP A 80 5.58 21.05 3.67
N LYS A 81 5.46 20.04 4.54
CA LYS A 81 4.47 18.99 4.37
C LYS A 81 3.03 19.53 4.33
N LYS A 82 2.71 20.53 5.15
CA LYS A 82 1.39 21.16 5.15
C LYS A 82 1.11 21.85 3.82
N VAL A 83 2.04 22.71 3.36
CA VAL A 83 1.92 23.44 2.10
C VAL A 83 1.79 22.48 0.91
N LEU A 84 2.65 21.46 0.84
CA LEU A 84 2.60 20.46 -0.23
C LEU A 84 1.33 19.63 -0.20
N LYS A 85 0.82 19.29 0.99
CA LYS A 85 -0.45 18.57 1.12
C LYS A 85 -1.63 19.39 0.64
N GLU A 86 -1.65 20.68 0.94
CA GLU A 86 -2.67 21.62 0.45
C GLU A 86 -2.61 21.76 -1.08
N ALA A 87 -1.41 21.81 -1.65
CA ALA A 87 -1.24 21.87 -3.10
C ALA A 87 -1.64 20.56 -3.79
N ILE A 88 -1.25 19.41 -3.24
CA ILE A 88 -1.59 18.08 -3.80
C ILE A 88 -3.10 17.81 -3.74
N ASN A 89 -3.79 18.27 -2.70
CA ASN A 89 -5.23 18.11 -2.56
C ASN A 89 -6.03 18.86 -3.64
N LYS A 90 -5.41 19.80 -4.35
CA LYS A 90 -6.03 20.49 -5.49
C LYS A 90 -5.86 19.73 -6.81
N ARG A 91 -5.02 18.71 -6.83
CA ARG A 91 -4.79 17.89 -8.02
C ARG A 91 -5.85 16.80 -8.15
N SER A 92 -6.04 16.32 -9.37
CA SER A 92 -6.88 15.14 -9.63
C SER A 92 -6.20 13.90 -9.05
N SER A 93 -6.79 13.31 -8.02
CA SER A 93 -6.25 12.09 -7.41
C SER A 93 -6.32 10.91 -8.39
N PRO A 94 -5.38 9.95 -8.28
CA PRO A 94 -5.49 8.68 -8.99
C PRO A 94 -6.78 7.94 -8.61
N ASN A 95 -7.29 7.16 -9.54
CA ASN A 95 -8.40 6.26 -9.24
C ASN A 95 -7.95 5.19 -8.24
N LEU A 96 -8.81 4.89 -7.28
CA LEU A 96 -8.61 3.77 -6.39
C LEU A 96 -8.79 2.46 -7.18
N ASP A 97 -7.79 1.58 -7.14
CA ASP A 97 -7.97 0.20 -7.56
C ASP A 97 -8.47 -0.60 -6.36
N ASP A 98 -9.78 -0.78 -6.31
CA ASP A 98 -10.53 -1.40 -5.22
C ASP A 98 -10.74 -2.91 -5.44
N LYS A 99 -9.93 -3.53 -6.31
CA LYS A 99 -9.94 -4.98 -6.47
C LYS A 99 -9.42 -5.67 -5.21
N VAL A 100 -10.18 -6.66 -4.74
CA VAL A 100 -9.75 -7.57 -3.67
C VAL A 100 -9.11 -8.78 -4.33
N LEU A 101 -7.82 -9.01 -4.09
CA LEU A 101 -7.08 -10.16 -4.62
C LEU A 101 -7.01 -11.28 -3.57
N THR A 102 -7.31 -12.50 -3.98
CA THR A 102 -7.40 -13.67 -3.10
C THR A 102 -6.07 -13.96 -2.40
N SER A 103 -4.97 -14.07 -3.14
CA SER A 103 -3.64 -14.33 -2.57
C SER A 103 -3.18 -13.23 -1.61
N TRP A 104 -3.43 -11.96 -1.91
CA TRP A 104 -3.03 -10.85 -1.05
C TRP A 104 -3.81 -10.81 0.25
N ASN A 105 -5.11 -11.15 0.20
CA ASN A 105 -5.91 -11.29 1.41
C ASN A 105 -5.47 -12.50 2.25
N ALA A 106 -5.12 -13.61 1.61
CA ALA A 106 -4.57 -14.77 2.30
C ALA A 106 -3.23 -14.45 3.02
N LEU A 107 -2.33 -13.72 2.37
CA LEU A 107 -1.09 -13.23 2.99
C LEU A 107 -1.38 -12.29 4.16
N MET A 108 -2.40 -11.42 4.06
CA MET A 108 -2.81 -10.55 5.16
C MET A 108 -3.41 -11.34 6.32
N ILE A 109 -4.19 -12.39 6.07
CA ILE A 109 -4.70 -13.31 7.10
C ILE A 109 -3.51 -13.90 7.87
N GLN A 110 -2.50 -14.41 7.16
CA GLN A 110 -1.29 -14.93 7.78
C GLN A 110 -0.59 -13.88 8.66
N GLY A 111 -0.39 -12.67 8.15
CA GLY A 111 0.24 -11.58 8.92
C GLY A 111 -0.53 -11.22 10.19
N TYR A 112 -1.87 -11.24 10.16
CA TYR A 112 -2.69 -11.03 11.36
C TYR A 112 -2.59 -12.18 12.36
N ILE A 113 -2.50 -13.43 11.90
CA ILE A 113 -2.29 -14.59 12.76
C ILE A 113 -0.93 -14.52 13.44
N ASP A 114 0.13 -14.17 12.68
CA ASP A 114 1.47 -13.99 13.22
C ASP A 114 1.50 -12.87 14.27
N ALA A 115 0.79 -11.75 14.02
CA ALA A 115 0.65 -10.65 14.97
C ALA A 115 -0.13 -11.09 16.24
N TYR A 116 -1.21 -11.85 16.08
CA TYR A 116 -1.94 -12.42 17.21
C TYR A 116 -1.04 -13.34 18.05
N SER A 117 -0.30 -14.22 17.40
CA SER A 117 0.62 -15.15 18.07
C SER A 117 1.74 -14.43 18.83
N ALA A 118 2.24 -13.31 18.27
CA ALA A 118 3.32 -12.54 18.88
C ALA A 118 2.85 -11.61 20.02
N PHE A 119 1.68 -11.00 19.88
CA PHE A 119 1.23 -9.92 20.79
C PHE A 119 0.04 -10.32 21.68
N GLY A 120 -0.65 -11.42 21.39
CA GLY A 120 -1.83 -11.87 22.14
C GLY A 120 -3.07 -10.98 21.99
N THR A 121 -3.06 -10.04 21.02
CA THR A 121 -4.14 -9.08 20.80
C THR A 121 -5.25 -9.71 19.99
N ILE A 122 -6.42 -9.93 20.61
CA ILE A 122 -7.55 -10.70 20.01
C ILE A 122 -8.09 -10.07 18.72
N GLU A 123 -8.04 -8.76 18.59
CA GLU A 123 -8.49 -8.02 17.41
C GLU A 123 -7.78 -8.47 16.12
N TYR A 124 -6.53 -8.90 16.21
CA TYR A 124 -5.81 -9.45 15.06
C TYR A 124 -6.44 -10.78 14.59
N LEU A 125 -6.80 -11.66 15.53
CA LEU A 125 -7.48 -12.91 15.20
C LEU A 125 -8.87 -12.66 14.62
N ASP A 126 -9.61 -11.69 15.14
CA ASP A 126 -10.92 -11.29 14.62
C ASP A 126 -10.80 -10.78 13.16
N PHE A 127 -9.79 -9.94 12.85
CA PHE A 127 -9.54 -9.50 11.49
C PHE A 127 -9.16 -10.64 10.55
N ALA A 128 -8.29 -11.55 10.99
CA ALA A 128 -7.92 -12.73 10.22
C ALA A 128 -9.15 -13.61 9.91
N THR A 129 -9.94 -13.92 10.92
CA THR A 129 -11.15 -14.76 10.81
C THR A 129 -12.21 -14.11 9.91
N LYS A 130 -12.44 -12.80 10.07
CA LYS A 130 -13.38 -12.04 9.23
C LYS A 130 -12.95 -12.07 7.76
N ASN A 131 -11.67 -11.85 7.49
CA ASN A 131 -11.15 -11.88 6.12
C ASN A 131 -11.20 -13.29 5.52
N ALA A 132 -10.91 -14.32 6.29
CA ALA A 132 -11.02 -15.71 5.83
C ALA A 132 -12.47 -16.11 5.50
N ASN A 133 -13.44 -15.70 6.31
CA ASN A 133 -14.86 -15.90 5.98
C ASN A 133 -15.26 -15.15 4.71
N PHE A 134 -14.77 -13.91 4.51
CA PHE A 134 -15.00 -13.18 3.27
C PHE A 134 -14.50 -13.95 2.04
N LEU A 135 -13.32 -14.59 2.11
CA LEU A 135 -12.81 -15.43 1.01
C LEU A 135 -13.72 -16.63 0.74
N LEU A 136 -14.22 -17.30 1.77
CA LEU A 136 -15.16 -18.43 1.62
C LEU A 136 -16.49 -17.99 1.00
N GLU A 137 -17.02 -16.85 1.41
CA GLU A 137 -18.33 -16.36 0.96
C GLU A 137 -18.29 -15.80 -0.47
N ASN A 138 -17.19 -15.11 -0.84
CA ASN A 138 -17.13 -14.34 -2.08
C ASN A 138 -16.17 -14.89 -3.13
N GLN A 139 -15.16 -15.67 -2.74
CA GLN A 139 -14.15 -16.19 -3.65
C GLN A 139 -14.24 -17.68 -3.91
N LEU A 140 -14.87 -18.47 -2.99
CA LEU A 140 -15.09 -19.88 -3.20
C LEU A 140 -16.22 -20.10 -4.22
N ARG A 141 -15.96 -20.93 -5.23
CA ARG A 141 -16.94 -21.26 -6.27
C ARG A 141 -17.78 -22.48 -5.85
N LYS A 142 -18.99 -22.58 -6.38
CA LYS A 142 -19.93 -23.69 -6.10
C LYS A 142 -19.35 -25.10 -6.31
N ARG A 143 -18.33 -25.25 -7.14
CA ARG A 143 -17.66 -26.54 -7.45
C ARG A 143 -16.31 -26.70 -6.73
N GLY A 144 -16.02 -25.90 -5.69
CA GLY A 144 -14.84 -26.04 -4.86
C GLY A 144 -13.61 -25.23 -5.29
N GLY A 145 -13.59 -24.66 -6.49
CA GLY A 145 -12.45 -23.80 -6.91
C GLY A 145 -12.52 -22.39 -6.33
N LEU A 146 -11.40 -21.66 -6.42
CA LEU A 146 -11.33 -20.25 -6.04
C LEU A 146 -11.41 -19.32 -7.25
N ASN A 147 -11.85 -18.09 -7.00
CA ASN A 147 -11.63 -16.95 -7.89
C ASN A 147 -10.42 -16.14 -7.40
N ARG A 148 -9.75 -15.47 -8.35
CA ARG A 148 -8.56 -14.64 -8.06
C ARG A 148 -8.92 -13.27 -7.52
N ASN A 149 -10.00 -12.66 -8.02
CA ASN A 149 -10.36 -11.28 -7.75
C ASN A 149 -11.84 -11.11 -7.37
N TYR A 150 -12.12 -10.08 -6.58
CA TYR A 150 -13.47 -9.62 -6.27
C TYR A 150 -13.53 -8.09 -6.46
N LYS A 151 -14.55 -7.62 -7.16
CA LYS A 151 -14.84 -6.20 -7.33
C LYS A 151 -16.30 -6.02 -7.75
N ASN A 152 -16.98 -5.00 -7.20
CA ASN A 152 -18.39 -4.70 -7.50
C ASN A 152 -19.30 -5.93 -7.36
N ASP A 153 -19.19 -6.64 -6.24
CA ASP A 153 -19.94 -7.86 -5.91
C ASP A 153 -19.78 -9.00 -6.93
N LYS A 154 -18.68 -9.01 -7.67
CA LYS A 154 -18.39 -10.03 -8.69
C LYS A 154 -16.96 -10.56 -8.56
N SER A 155 -16.86 -11.87 -8.73
CA SER A 155 -15.61 -12.62 -8.88
C SER A 155 -15.62 -13.24 -10.28
N THR A 156 -14.66 -12.87 -11.13
CA THR A 156 -14.70 -13.16 -12.57
C THR A 156 -13.51 -13.94 -13.10
N ILE A 157 -12.36 -13.93 -12.41
CA ILE A 157 -11.13 -14.54 -12.85
C ILE A 157 -10.89 -15.80 -12.01
N ASN A 158 -10.64 -16.94 -12.67
CA ASN A 158 -10.23 -18.16 -11.98
C ASN A 158 -8.92 -17.94 -11.24
N ALA A 159 -8.83 -18.48 -10.04
CA ALA A 159 -7.60 -18.45 -9.24
C ALA A 159 -6.47 -19.24 -9.90
N TYR A 160 -5.25 -18.77 -9.67
CA TYR A 160 -4.02 -19.48 -10.04
C TYR A 160 -3.51 -20.32 -8.86
N SER A 161 -2.55 -21.19 -9.10
CA SER A 161 -1.94 -22.04 -8.06
C SER A 161 -1.43 -21.25 -6.84
N GLU A 162 -0.91 -20.04 -7.07
CA GLU A 162 -0.50 -19.10 -6.03
C GLU A 162 -1.65 -18.74 -5.07
N ASP A 163 -2.85 -18.47 -5.61
CA ASP A 163 -4.02 -18.12 -4.80
C ASP A 163 -4.43 -19.28 -3.90
N TYR A 164 -4.42 -20.53 -4.43
CA TYR A 164 -4.71 -21.71 -3.64
C TYR A 164 -3.65 -21.95 -2.57
N ALA A 165 -2.38 -21.90 -2.92
CA ALA A 165 -1.28 -22.15 -1.99
C ALA A 165 -1.35 -21.19 -0.78
N THR A 166 -1.55 -19.90 -1.03
CA THR A 166 -1.62 -18.90 0.03
C THR A 166 -2.88 -19.04 0.89
N VAL A 167 -4.05 -19.35 0.30
CA VAL A 167 -5.29 -19.58 1.06
C VAL A 167 -5.19 -20.83 1.92
N ILE A 168 -4.69 -21.94 1.37
CA ILE A 168 -4.48 -23.18 2.12
C ILE A 168 -3.57 -22.93 3.32
N GLN A 169 -2.42 -22.26 3.11
CA GLN A 169 -1.50 -21.89 4.18
C GLN A 169 -2.20 -21.05 5.27
N ALA A 170 -2.92 -20.00 4.87
CA ALA A 170 -3.64 -19.13 5.81
C ALA A 170 -4.71 -19.88 6.62
N PHE A 171 -5.45 -20.81 6.00
CA PHE A 171 -6.46 -21.59 6.68
C PHE A 171 -5.84 -22.63 7.65
N ILE A 172 -4.70 -23.24 7.29
CA ILE A 172 -3.96 -24.11 8.23
C ILE A 172 -3.53 -23.30 9.45
N SER A 173 -2.96 -22.11 9.25
CA SER A 173 -2.55 -21.24 10.36
C SER A 173 -3.73 -20.76 11.21
N LEU A 174 -4.91 -20.52 10.62
CA LEU A 174 -6.14 -20.26 11.38
C LEU A 174 -6.55 -21.46 12.24
N TYR A 175 -6.46 -22.67 11.68
CA TYR A 175 -6.72 -23.87 12.46
C TYR A 175 -5.78 -23.99 13.66
N GLU A 176 -4.49 -23.75 13.47
CA GLU A 176 -3.46 -23.84 14.53
C GLU A 176 -3.74 -22.94 15.73
N VAL A 177 -4.33 -21.74 15.51
CA VAL A 177 -4.60 -20.78 16.58
C VAL A 177 -6.03 -20.84 17.13
N THR A 178 -6.99 -21.40 16.36
CA THR A 178 -8.41 -21.45 16.75
C THR A 178 -8.88 -22.84 17.16
N LEU A 179 -8.21 -23.91 16.69
CA LEU A 179 -8.63 -25.31 16.75
C LEU A 179 -10.00 -25.57 16.11
N ASP A 180 -10.48 -24.66 15.26
CA ASP A 180 -11.72 -24.84 14.49
C ASP A 180 -11.44 -25.66 13.23
N GLU A 181 -11.87 -26.93 13.26
CA GLU A 181 -11.65 -27.93 12.20
C GLU A 181 -12.16 -27.47 10.82
N LYS A 182 -13.10 -26.53 10.76
CA LYS A 182 -13.60 -26.03 9.47
C LYS A 182 -12.48 -25.50 8.58
N TRP A 183 -11.45 -24.88 9.15
CA TRP A 183 -10.34 -24.32 8.40
C TRP A 183 -9.45 -25.41 7.80
N LEU A 184 -9.19 -26.48 8.55
CA LEU A 184 -8.45 -27.64 8.08
C LEU A 184 -9.23 -28.41 6.98
N ILE A 185 -10.53 -28.58 7.16
CA ILE A 185 -11.40 -29.21 6.16
C ILE A 185 -11.41 -28.40 4.86
N LYS A 186 -11.54 -27.06 4.93
CA LYS A 186 -11.51 -26.20 3.75
C LYS A 186 -10.13 -26.20 3.06
N SER A 187 -9.05 -26.24 3.82
CA SER A 187 -7.69 -26.41 3.25
C SER A 187 -7.57 -27.70 2.45
N LYS A 188 -8.09 -28.81 3.00
CA LYS A 188 -8.10 -30.09 2.32
C LYS A 188 -8.96 -30.07 1.04
N GLU A 189 -10.16 -29.53 1.09
CA GLU A 189 -11.04 -29.40 -0.08
C GLU A 189 -10.38 -28.61 -1.22
N LEU A 190 -9.68 -27.51 -0.90
CA LEU A 190 -8.94 -26.68 -1.86
C LEU A 190 -7.74 -27.43 -2.44
N MET A 191 -7.02 -28.20 -1.61
CA MET A 191 -5.91 -29.02 -2.06
C MET A 191 -6.40 -30.14 -3.00
N ASP A 192 -7.45 -30.84 -2.63
CA ASP A 192 -8.05 -31.91 -3.46
C ASP A 192 -8.47 -31.37 -4.82
N TYR A 193 -9.02 -30.13 -4.87
CA TYR A 193 -9.42 -29.48 -6.11
C TYR A 193 -8.25 -29.20 -7.06
N LEU A 194 -7.04 -28.95 -6.54
CA LEU A 194 -5.85 -28.69 -7.36
C LEU A 194 -5.30 -29.94 -8.06
N PHE A 195 -5.63 -31.13 -7.56
CA PHE A 195 -5.10 -32.40 -8.09
C PHE A 195 -6.10 -33.13 -9.02
N ILE A 196 -7.25 -32.50 -9.32
CA ILE A 196 -8.23 -33.00 -10.30
C ILE A 196 -7.99 -32.38 -11.67
#